data_7aa093dd7c0436204c6cc519017e173a
#
_entry.id   7aa093dd7c0436204c6cc519017e173a
#
_cell.length_a   1.000
_cell.length_b   1.000
_cell.length_c   1.000
_cell.angle_alpha   90.00
_cell.angle_beta   90.00
_cell.angle_gamma   90.00
#
_symmetry.space_group_name_H-M   'P 1'
#
loop_
_entity.id
_entity.type
_entity.pdbx_description
1 polymer ?
#
loop_
_entity_poly.entity_id
_entity_poly.type
_entity_poly.pdbx_seq_one_letter_code
_entity_poly.pdbx_strand_id
1 'polypeptide(L)'
;MASQQDLDFTYTTIDKIFRLSVGQTGDYSGARYDGDFSLSLEEAQRRKHQFIADSLHISHGTRALDMACGWGPFLTYIKGRGAEARGVTLSSGQAAACRKNSLNVEVRDCRTITPETYDTTFEAVSCIGGLEHFCSVEEYKAGKQDEVYARFFTNLAALLPVGGRFYMQTMVFSKNMIPLEEISLDAPKDSPSYSLALMIAQFPGSWLPYGAEQVIRNAAPHFKLISQSSGRLDYIETIGQWRKRFRAFNLEKYALYASLIPRFLTNKAFRDLIAVFRVSPNRVCFENETMDHYRLVFEKV
;
A
#
# COMPACT_ATOMS: atom_id res chain seq x y z
N MET A 1 16.66 -14.80 -13.51
CA MET A 1 15.41 -13.99 -13.44
C MET A 1 14.24 -14.93 -13.25
N ALA A 2 13.34 -14.64 -12.30
CA ALA A 2 12.12 -15.43 -12.13
C ALA A 2 11.26 -15.30 -13.40
N SER A 3 10.65 -16.39 -13.87
CA SER A 3 9.73 -16.33 -15.02
C SER A 3 8.47 -15.55 -14.65
N GLN A 4 7.75 -14.99 -15.65
CA GLN A 4 6.46 -14.33 -15.42
C GLN A 4 5.47 -15.27 -14.72
N GLN A 5 5.50 -16.56 -15.04
CA GLN A 5 4.68 -17.59 -14.38
C GLN A 5 5.05 -17.77 -12.89
N ASP A 6 6.33 -17.68 -12.52
CA ASP A 6 6.76 -17.74 -11.13
C ASP A 6 6.33 -16.49 -10.34
N LEU A 7 6.37 -15.32 -10.97
CA LEU A 7 5.87 -14.07 -10.39
C LEU A 7 4.35 -14.14 -10.19
N ASP A 8 3.59 -14.51 -11.21
CA ASP A 8 2.13 -14.63 -11.14
C ASP A 8 1.68 -15.65 -10.11
N PHE A 9 2.35 -16.80 -10.04
CA PHE A 9 2.08 -17.81 -9.02
C PHE A 9 2.42 -17.28 -7.61
N THR A 10 3.55 -16.62 -7.47
CA THR A 10 4.01 -16.07 -6.19
C THR A 10 3.01 -15.03 -5.68
N TYR A 11 2.63 -14.07 -6.52
CA TYR A 11 1.63 -13.07 -6.17
C TYR A 11 0.26 -13.68 -5.88
N THR A 12 -0.20 -14.65 -6.68
CA THR A 12 -1.49 -15.33 -6.45
C THR A 12 -1.49 -16.14 -5.15
N THR A 13 -0.37 -16.79 -4.81
CA THR A 13 -0.26 -17.59 -3.59
C THR A 13 -0.13 -16.70 -2.35
N ILE A 14 0.70 -15.66 -2.42
CA ILE A 14 0.82 -14.64 -1.38
C ILE A 14 -0.53 -13.98 -1.15
N ASP A 15 -1.22 -13.61 -2.21
CA ASP A 15 -2.56 -13.04 -2.18
C ASP A 15 -3.52 -13.91 -1.36
N LYS A 16 -3.56 -15.22 -1.61
CA LYS A 16 -4.38 -16.15 -0.84
C LYS A 16 -3.98 -16.20 0.64
N ILE A 17 -2.68 -16.25 0.94
CA ILE A 17 -2.18 -16.25 2.32
C ILE A 17 -2.54 -14.94 3.02
N PHE A 18 -2.37 -13.82 2.36
CA PHE A 18 -2.74 -12.50 2.89
C PHE A 18 -4.23 -12.38 3.18
N ARG A 19 -5.08 -12.84 2.26
CA ARG A 19 -6.54 -12.81 2.45
C ARG A 19 -6.99 -13.54 3.71
N LEU A 20 -6.29 -14.61 4.10
CA LEU A 20 -6.55 -15.31 5.37
C LEU A 20 -6.20 -14.47 6.61
N SER A 21 -5.38 -13.44 6.47
CA SER A 21 -4.86 -12.61 7.57
C SER A 21 -5.56 -11.25 7.66
N VAL A 22 -5.89 -10.64 6.51
CA VAL A 22 -6.38 -9.24 6.45
C VAL A 22 -7.86 -9.08 6.82
N GLY A 23 -8.58 -10.18 7.05
CA GLY A 23 -9.97 -10.16 7.50
C GLY A 23 -10.98 -10.05 6.37
N GLN A 24 -12.26 -9.85 6.74
CA GLN A 24 -13.40 -9.92 5.81
C GLN A 24 -13.36 -8.85 4.73
N THR A 25 -12.83 -7.67 5.03
CA THR A 25 -12.75 -6.55 4.09
C THR A 25 -11.65 -6.70 3.04
N GLY A 26 -10.69 -7.59 3.24
CA GLY A 26 -9.53 -7.73 2.35
C GLY A 26 -8.64 -6.48 2.31
N ASP A 27 -8.67 -5.63 3.33
CA ASP A 27 -7.91 -4.38 3.38
C ASP A 27 -6.48 -4.60 3.86
N TYR A 28 -5.54 -4.55 2.94
CA TYR A 28 -4.11 -4.74 3.20
C TYR A 28 -3.37 -3.39 3.33
N SER A 29 -3.85 -2.54 4.23
CA SER A 29 -3.20 -1.28 4.55
C SER A 29 -3.40 -0.91 6.03
N GLY A 30 -2.57 -0.01 6.57
CA GLY A 30 -2.66 0.42 7.96
C GLY A 30 -4.06 0.95 8.28
N ALA A 31 -4.72 0.37 9.27
CA ALA A 31 -6.01 0.79 9.78
C ALA A 31 -5.90 2.09 10.59
N ARG A 32 -7.02 2.67 11.02
CA ARG A 32 -7.04 3.90 11.82
C ARG A 32 -7.65 3.64 13.19
N TYR A 33 -6.80 3.49 14.18
CA TYR A 33 -7.18 3.31 15.59
C TYR A 33 -7.26 4.64 16.34
N ASP A 34 -6.43 5.63 15.95
CA ASP A 34 -6.30 6.93 16.61
C ASP A 34 -6.08 6.81 18.13
N GLY A 35 -5.25 5.83 18.54
CA GLY A 35 -4.94 5.54 19.94
C GLY A 35 -5.93 4.65 20.68
N ASP A 36 -7.08 4.34 20.09
CA ASP A 36 -8.07 3.40 20.66
C ASP A 36 -7.81 1.97 20.16
N PHE A 37 -6.81 1.32 20.72
CA PHE A 37 -6.43 -0.05 20.34
C PHE A 37 -7.36 -1.14 20.90
N SER A 38 -8.50 -0.77 21.51
CA SER A 38 -9.57 -1.68 21.87
C SER A 38 -10.48 -2.05 20.69
N LEU A 39 -10.43 -1.29 19.62
CA LEU A 39 -11.22 -1.51 18.42
C LEU A 39 -10.83 -2.81 17.71
N SER A 40 -11.83 -3.45 17.11
CA SER A 40 -11.58 -4.52 16.14
C SER A 40 -10.88 -3.97 14.89
N LEU A 41 -10.15 -4.84 14.17
CA LEU A 41 -9.51 -4.45 12.90
C LEU A 41 -10.54 -3.92 11.90
N GLU A 42 -11.72 -4.53 11.82
CA GLU A 42 -12.80 -4.14 10.92
C GLU A 42 -13.32 -2.73 11.23
N GLU A 43 -13.47 -2.40 12.51
CA GLU A 43 -13.87 -1.04 12.92
C GLU A 43 -12.79 -0.01 12.61
N ALA A 44 -11.53 -0.31 12.91
CA ALA A 44 -10.41 0.57 12.61
C ALA A 44 -10.25 0.77 11.09
N GLN A 45 -10.48 -0.26 10.26
CA GLN A 45 -10.52 -0.13 8.81
C GLN A 45 -11.72 0.71 8.34
N ARG A 46 -12.91 0.51 8.92
CA ARG A 46 -14.08 1.34 8.60
C ARG A 46 -13.86 2.80 8.98
N ARG A 47 -13.26 3.10 10.14
CA ARG A 47 -12.87 4.47 10.55
C ARG A 47 -11.89 5.10 9.57
N LYS A 48 -10.93 4.33 9.04
CA LYS A 48 -10.03 4.80 7.99
C LYS A 48 -10.79 5.18 6.73
N HIS A 49 -11.65 4.30 6.22
CA HIS A 49 -12.43 4.58 5.01
C HIS A 49 -13.34 5.79 5.18
N GLN A 50 -13.98 5.92 6.35
CA GLN A 50 -14.79 7.08 6.68
C GLN A 50 -13.96 8.36 6.64
N PHE A 51 -12.81 8.37 7.32
CA PHE A 51 -11.90 9.52 7.34
C PHE A 51 -11.47 9.93 5.93
N ILE A 52 -11.08 8.96 5.09
CA ILE A 52 -10.67 9.23 3.72
C ILE A 52 -11.83 9.84 2.92
N ALA A 53 -13.01 9.22 2.97
CA ALA A 53 -14.18 9.70 2.24
C ALA A 53 -14.63 11.10 2.68
N ASP A 54 -14.60 11.37 3.98
CA ASP A 54 -14.95 12.68 4.54
C ASP A 54 -13.90 13.75 4.17
N SER A 55 -12.60 13.40 4.24
CA SER A 55 -11.50 14.29 3.84
C SER A 55 -11.51 14.64 2.36
N LEU A 56 -11.96 13.72 1.53
CA LEU A 56 -12.09 13.87 0.08
C LEU A 56 -13.46 14.44 -0.34
N HIS A 57 -14.35 14.75 0.61
CA HIS A 57 -15.73 15.22 0.38
C HIS A 57 -16.57 14.27 -0.51
N ILE A 58 -16.32 12.95 -0.39
CA ILE A 58 -17.02 11.95 -1.20
C ILE A 58 -18.47 11.82 -0.74
N SER A 59 -19.40 12.08 -1.65
CA SER A 59 -20.83 11.95 -1.48
C SER A 59 -21.46 11.27 -2.70
N HIS A 60 -22.79 11.22 -2.73
CA HIS A 60 -23.52 10.69 -3.89
C HIS A 60 -23.15 11.46 -5.18
N GLY A 61 -22.84 10.73 -6.24
CA GLY A 61 -22.46 11.26 -7.55
C GLY A 61 -21.00 11.72 -7.67
N THR A 62 -20.22 11.75 -6.58
CA THR A 62 -18.79 12.09 -6.66
C THR A 62 -18.03 11.09 -7.54
N ARG A 63 -17.32 11.57 -8.57
CA ARG A 63 -16.41 10.74 -9.36
C ARG A 63 -15.09 10.59 -8.62
N ALA A 64 -14.80 9.38 -8.19
CA ALA A 64 -13.63 9.06 -7.40
C ALA A 64 -12.73 8.02 -8.07
N LEU A 65 -11.39 8.22 -8.00
CA LEU A 65 -10.39 7.28 -8.47
C LEU A 65 -9.53 6.79 -7.31
N ASP A 66 -9.41 5.47 -7.14
CA ASP A 66 -8.44 4.85 -6.23
C ASP A 66 -7.26 4.28 -7.02
N MET A 67 -6.09 4.91 -6.90
CA MET A 67 -4.90 4.62 -7.73
C MET A 67 -4.12 3.38 -7.28
N ALA A 68 -4.50 2.77 -6.16
CA ALA A 68 -3.87 1.55 -5.63
C ALA A 68 -4.92 0.69 -4.90
N CYS A 69 -6.03 0.38 -5.58
CA CYS A 69 -7.25 -0.11 -4.94
C CYS A 69 -7.16 -1.52 -4.32
N GLY A 70 -6.13 -2.29 -4.61
CA GLY A 70 -5.98 -3.65 -4.11
C GLY A 70 -7.22 -4.50 -4.42
N TRP A 71 -7.81 -5.15 -3.41
CA TRP A 71 -9.09 -5.89 -3.53
C TRP A 71 -10.33 -5.00 -3.47
N GLY A 72 -10.19 -3.67 -3.50
CA GLY A 72 -11.28 -2.72 -3.58
C GLY A 72 -12.06 -2.45 -2.29
N PRO A 73 -11.50 -2.57 -1.09
CA PRO A 73 -12.25 -2.31 0.15
C PRO A 73 -12.70 -0.86 0.24
N PHE A 74 -11.86 0.11 -0.12
CA PHE A 74 -12.24 1.52 -0.14
C PHE A 74 -13.24 1.83 -1.27
N LEU A 75 -13.07 1.25 -2.45
CA LEU A 75 -14.06 1.38 -3.54
C LEU A 75 -15.44 0.86 -3.13
N THR A 76 -15.49 -0.28 -2.42
CA THR A 76 -16.75 -0.82 -1.86
C THR A 76 -17.39 0.17 -0.90
N TYR A 77 -16.60 0.77 -0.02
CA TYR A 77 -17.08 1.75 0.96
C TYR A 77 -17.68 2.99 0.28
N ILE A 78 -16.96 3.61 -0.67
CA ILE A 78 -17.43 4.84 -1.31
C ILE A 78 -18.57 4.59 -2.31
N LYS A 79 -18.61 3.42 -2.95
CA LYS A 79 -19.76 2.99 -3.74
C LYS A 79 -21.02 2.89 -2.87
N GLY A 80 -20.91 2.41 -1.63
CA GLY A 80 -21.98 2.40 -0.64
C GLY A 80 -22.48 3.80 -0.25
N ARG A 81 -21.66 4.85 -0.45
CA ARG A 81 -22.03 6.28 -0.30
C ARG A 81 -22.64 6.87 -1.57
N GLY A 82 -22.79 6.10 -2.64
CA GLY A 82 -23.33 6.54 -3.92
C GLY A 82 -22.34 7.22 -4.85
N ALA A 83 -21.02 7.09 -4.60
CA ALA A 83 -19.99 7.62 -5.48
C ALA A 83 -19.83 6.80 -6.77
N GLU A 84 -19.43 7.46 -7.87
CA GLU A 84 -18.98 6.84 -9.10
C GLU A 84 -17.50 6.47 -8.98
N ALA A 85 -17.24 5.27 -8.46
CA ALA A 85 -15.91 4.82 -8.09
C ALA A 85 -15.21 4.04 -9.21
N ARG A 86 -13.98 4.44 -9.54
CA ARG A 86 -13.04 3.67 -10.37
C ARG A 86 -11.79 3.31 -9.58
N GLY A 87 -11.16 2.19 -9.92
CA GLY A 87 -9.90 1.79 -9.29
C GLY A 87 -8.90 1.24 -10.28
N VAL A 88 -7.62 1.33 -9.93
CA VAL A 88 -6.53 0.66 -10.66
C VAL A 88 -5.69 -0.18 -9.70
N THR A 89 -5.19 -1.29 -10.23
CA THR A 89 -4.27 -2.20 -9.53
C THR A 89 -3.31 -2.85 -10.52
N LEU A 90 -2.12 -3.24 -10.07
CA LEU A 90 -1.17 -4.02 -10.88
C LEU A 90 -1.53 -5.51 -10.96
N SER A 91 -2.39 -6.01 -10.06
CA SER A 91 -2.71 -7.44 -9.96
C SER A 91 -3.96 -7.80 -10.73
N SER A 92 -3.81 -8.69 -11.72
CA SER A 92 -4.94 -9.28 -12.46
C SER A 92 -5.90 -10.05 -11.54
N GLY A 93 -5.37 -10.73 -10.51
CA GLY A 93 -6.15 -11.45 -9.52
C GLY A 93 -7.00 -10.52 -8.65
N GLN A 94 -6.43 -9.40 -8.20
CA GLN A 94 -7.16 -8.37 -7.45
C GLN A 94 -8.26 -7.74 -8.32
N ALA A 95 -7.94 -7.35 -9.55
CA ALA A 95 -8.92 -6.80 -10.49
C ALA A 95 -10.08 -7.78 -10.77
N ALA A 96 -9.77 -9.07 -10.94
CA ALA A 96 -10.80 -10.09 -11.12
C ALA A 96 -11.71 -10.24 -9.89
N ALA A 97 -11.14 -10.18 -8.68
CA ALA A 97 -11.91 -10.19 -7.43
C ALA A 97 -12.81 -8.95 -7.29
N CYS A 98 -12.28 -7.76 -7.63
CA CYS A 98 -13.05 -6.52 -7.65
C CYS A 98 -14.25 -6.59 -8.61
N ARG A 99 -14.03 -7.09 -9.84
CA ARG A 99 -15.11 -7.21 -10.83
C ARG A 99 -16.21 -8.18 -10.39
N LYS A 100 -15.88 -9.28 -9.69
CA LYS A 100 -16.88 -10.18 -9.09
C LYS A 100 -17.77 -9.45 -8.08
N ASN A 101 -17.26 -8.41 -7.42
CA ASN A 101 -18.01 -7.55 -6.51
C ASN A 101 -18.61 -6.32 -7.22
N SER A 102 -18.73 -6.36 -8.55
CA SER A 102 -19.27 -5.26 -9.37
C SER A 102 -18.56 -3.92 -9.15
N LEU A 103 -17.24 -3.95 -8.89
CA LEU A 103 -16.39 -2.77 -8.83
C LEU A 103 -15.76 -2.52 -10.21
N ASN A 104 -15.67 -1.25 -10.61
CA ASN A 104 -15.03 -0.82 -11.84
C ASN A 104 -13.52 -0.70 -11.64
N VAL A 105 -12.76 -1.75 -11.99
CA VAL A 105 -11.30 -1.81 -11.76
C VAL A 105 -10.55 -2.25 -13.00
N GLU A 106 -9.48 -1.51 -13.30
CA GLU A 106 -8.54 -1.78 -14.38
C GLU A 106 -7.22 -2.36 -13.83
N VAL A 107 -6.58 -3.21 -14.64
CA VAL A 107 -5.18 -3.60 -14.41
C VAL A 107 -4.30 -2.57 -15.10
N ARG A 108 -3.71 -1.69 -14.31
CA ARG A 108 -2.89 -0.56 -14.82
C ARG A 108 -1.87 -0.12 -13.76
N ASP A 109 -0.69 0.26 -14.22
CA ASP A 109 0.27 0.98 -13.40
C ASP A 109 -0.19 2.44 -13.23
N CYS A 110 -0.48 2.86 -12.01
CA CYS A 110 -0.96 4.22 -11.74
C CYS A 110 0.07 5.30 -12.10
N ARG A 111 1.37 4.97 -12.19
CA ARG A 111 2.42 5.88 -12.66
C ARG A 111 2.29 6.24 -14.15
N THR A 112 1.58 5.42 -14.92
CA THR A 112 1.34 5.63 -16.37
C THR A 112 0.05 6.40 -16.68
N ILE A 113 -0.71 6.75 -15.63
CA ILE A 113 -1.94 7.51 -15.79
C ILE A 113 -1.59 8.94 -16.15
N THR A 114 -2.13 9.41 -17.27
CA THR A 114 -2.02 10.78 -17.76
C THR A 114 -3.42 11.38 -17.96
N PRO A 115 -3.55 12.67 -18.22
CA PRO A 115 -4.86 13.30 -18.47
C PRO A 115 -5.66 12.62 -19.58
N GLU A 116 -4.97 12.07 -20.58
CA GLU A 116 -5.57 11.42 -21.74
C GLU A 116 -6.04 9.99 -21.45
N THR A 117 -5.70 9.45 -20.27
CA THR A 117 -6.11 8.09 -19.86
C THR A 117 -7.62 7.98 -19.67
N TYR A 118 -8.26 9.07 -19.27
CA TYR A 118 -9.69 9.11 -18.99
C TYR A 118 -10.35 10.30 -19.69
N ASP A 119 -11.56 10.08 -20.21
CA ASP A 119 -12.37 11.14 -20.86
C ASP A 119 -13.03 12.11 -19.84
N THR A 120 -12.64 12.02 -18.56
CA THR A 120 -13.23 12.80 -17.46
C THR A 120 -12.20 13.10 -16.39
N THR A 121 -12.46 14.15 -15.62
CA THR A 121 -11.75 14.44 -14.36
C THR A 121 -12.45 13.79 -13.18
N PHE A 122 -11.73 13.66 -12.06
CA PHE A 122 -12.22 13.13 -10.79
C PHE A 122 -12.26 14.25 -9.76
N GLU A 123 -13.31 14.33 -8.95
CA GLU A 123 -13.38 15.27 -7.84
C GLU A 123 -12.54 14.81 -6.64
N ALA A 124 -12.33 13.50 -6.53
CA ALA A 124 -11.60 12.86 -5.43
C ALA A 124 -10.66 11.76 -5.95
N VAL A 125 -9.41 11.78 -5.50
CA VAL A 125 -8.44 10.71 -5.81
C VAL A 125 -7.81 10.20 -4.51
N SER A 126 -7.62 8.87 -4.42
CA SER A 126 -6.87 8.23 -3.34
C SER A 126 -5.70 7.41 -3.88
N CYS A 127 -4.62 7.32 -3.09
CA CYS A 127 -3.51 6.41 -3.30
C CYS A 127 -3.09 5.84 -1.94
N ILE A 128 -3.47 4.59 -1.68
CA ILE A 128 -3.26 3.92 -0.39
C ILE A 128 -2.23 2.81 -0.58
N GLY A 129 -1.00 3.01 -0.09
CA GLY A 129 0.09 2.04 -0.20
C GLY A 129 0.59 1.85 -1.65
N GLY A 130 0.55 2.91 -2.47
CA GLY A 130 1.03 2.87 -3.85
C GLY A 130 2.38 3.55 -4.04
N LEU A 131 2.62 4.68 -3.35
CA LEU A 131 3.84 5.48 -3.53
C LEU A 131 5.12 4.71 -3.17
N GLU A 132 5.03 3.73 -2.29
CA GLU A 132 6.10 2.85 -1.86
C GLU A 132 6.80 2.13 -3.01
N HIS A 133 6.09 1.95 -4.13
CA HIS A 133 6.55 1.21 -5.30
C HIS A 133 6.94 2.10 -6.49
N PHE A 134 7.02 3.42 -6.30
CA PHE A 134 7.25 4.34 -7.41
C PHE A 134 8.73 4.51 -7.75
N CYS A 135 9.59 4.58 -6.75
CA CYS A 135 11.01 4.75 -6.92
C CYS A 135 11.76 3.42 -6.65
N SER A 136 12.61 3.02 -7.58
CA SER A 136 13.50 1.88 -7.38
C SER A 136 14.77 2.28 -6.63
N VAL A 137 15.50 1.28 -6.11
CA VAL A 137 16.82 1.50 -5.50
C VAL A 137 17.81 2.08 -6.53
N GLU A 138 17.71 1.67 -7.79
CA GLU A 138 18.54 2.18 -8.90
C GLU A 138 18.26 3.65 -9.19
N GLU A 139 16.97 4.04 -9.23
CA GLU A 139 16.55 5.43 -9.42
C GLU A 139 16.99 6.30 -8.23
N TYR A 140 16.88 5.78 -7.01
CA TYR A 140 17.40 6.46 -5.82
C TYR A 140 18.90 6.70 -5.91
N LYS A 141 19.70 5.67 -6.23
CA LYS A 141 21.16 5.80 -6.43
C LYS A 141 21.52 6.79 -7.54
N ALA A 142 20.68 6.91 -8.56
CA ALA A 142 20.85 7.86 -9.64
C ALA A 142 20.37 9.29 -9.29
N GLY A 143 19.89 9.54 -8.06
CA GLY A 143 19.38 10.84 -7.61
C GLY A 143 18.07 11.26 -8.23
N LYS A 144 17.27 10.32 -8.78
CA LYS A 144 16.03 10.58 -9.53
C LYS A 144 14.75 10.49 -8.70
N GLN A 145 14.84 10.27 -7.40
CA GLN A 145 13.67 10.03 -6.57
C GLN A 145 12.68 11.21 -6.59
N ASP A 146 13.16 12.44 -6.44
CA ASP A 146 12.30 13.63 -6.49
C ASP A 146 11.67 13.83 -7.88
N GLU A 147 12.40 13.52 -8.97
CA GLU A 147 11.86 13.57 -10.34
C GLU A 147 10.68 12.59 -10.52
N VAL A 148 10.82 11.37 -10.00
CA VAL A 148 9.75 10.34 -10.04
C VAL A 148 8.50 10.83 -9.33
N TYR A 149 8.64 11.40 -8.13
CA TYR A 149 7.50 11.90 -7.36
C TYR A 149 6.89 13.15 -7.99
N ALA A 150 7.71 14.11 -8.44
CA ALA A 150 7.22 15.34 -9.09
C ALA A 150 6.39 15.00 -10.34
N ARG A 151 6.86 14.06 -11.18
CA ARG A 151 6.11 13.60 -12.36
C ARG A 151 4.77 12.99 -11.98
N PHE A 152 4.73 12.16 -10.93
CA PHE A 152 3.48 11.60 -10.43
C PHE A 152 2.49 12.70 -10.02
N PHE A 153 2.92 13.69 -9.23
CA PHE A 153 2.05 14.77 -8.78
C PHE A 153 1.60 15.68 -9.93
N THR A 154 2.43 15.88 -10.94
CA THR A 154 2.06 16.63 -12.16
C THR A 154 0.92 15.91 -12.90
N ASN A 155 1.06 14.61 -13.14
CA ASN A 155 0.03 13.82 -13.82
C ASN A 155 -1.27 13.76 -12.98
N LEU A 156 -1.13 13.54 -11.67
CA LEU A 156 -2.27 13.53 -10.74
C LEU A 156 -3.05 14.85 -10.75
N ALA A 157 -2.34 15.99 -10.73
CA ALA A 157 -2.97 17.30 -10.76
C ALA A 157 -3.85 17.49 -12.00
N ALA A 158 -3.43 16.94 -13.13
CA ALA A 158 -4.20 17.06 -14.37
C ALA A 158 -5.50 16.22 -14.38
N LEU A 159 -5.62 15.25 -13.46
CA LEU A 159 -6.84 14.44 -13.30
C LEU A 159 -7.90 15.11 -12.41
N LEU A 160 -7.55 16.16 -11.68
CA LEU A 160 -8.41 16.83 -10.71
C LEU A 160 -8.75 18.24 -11.17
N PRO A 161 -9.96 18.77 -10.93
CA PRO A 161 -10.23 20.20 -11.04
C PRO A 161 -9.53 20.97 -9.90
N VAL A 162 -9.39 22.29 -10.05
CA VAL A 162 -8.99 23.17 -8.94
C VAL A 162 -9.97 22.97 -7.78
N GLY A 163 -9.46 22.86 -6.56
CA GLY A 163 -10.24 22.52 -5.36
C GLY A 163 -10.53 21.01 -5.22
N GLY A 164 -10.21 20.20 -6.24
CA GLY A 164 -10.31 18.74 -6.15
C GLY A 164 -9.33 18.18 -5.10
N ARG A 165 -9.71 17.08 -4.42
CA ARG A 165 -8.97 16.56 -3.28
C ARG A 165 -8.25 15.25 -3.56
N PHE A 166 -7.06 15.12 -2.97
CA PHE A 166 -6.23 13.93 -3.04
C PHE A 166 -5.86 13.44 -1.63
N TYR A 167 -6.05 12.16 -1.40
CA TYR A 167 -5.60 11.47 -0.20
C TYR A 167 -4.46 10.51 -0.52
N MET A 168 -3.38 10.61 0.24
CA MET A 168 -2.26 9.67 0.19
C MET A 168 -2.04 9.03 1.55
N GLN A 169 -1.89 7.71 1.55
CA GLN A 169 -1.43 6.94 2.70
C GLN A 169 -0.20 6.16 2.27
N THR A 170 0.94 6.40 2.91
CA THR A 170 2.21 5.83 2.48
C THR A 170 3.18 5.61 3.63
N MET A 171 4.03 4.58 3.48
CA MET A 171 5.20 4.40 4.32
C MET A 171 6.30 5.35 3.86
N VAL A 172 7.09 5.82 4.81
CA VAL A 172 8.26 6.67 4.58
C VAL A 172 9.42 6.20 5.45
N PHE A 173 10.66 6.47 5.03
CA PHE A 173 11.79 6.37 5.93
C PHE A 173 11.70 7.46 7.00
N SER A 174 12.19 7.16 8.20
CA SER A 174 12.07 8.03 9.35
C SER A 174 13.45 8.34 9.96
N LYS A 175 13.44 9.00 11.11
CA LYS A 175 14.63 9.58 11.76
C LYS A 175 15.78 8.60 12.02
N ASN A 176 15.46 7.31 12.20
CA ASN A 176 16.46 6.28 12.48
C ASN A 176 16.79 5.45 11.23
N MET A 177 16.47 5.95 10.03
CA MET A 177 16.87 5.27 8.79
C MET A 177 18.39 5.19 8.70
N ILE A 178 18.88 4.01 8.37
CA ILE A 178 20.31 3.73 8.20
C ILE A 178 20.74 3.96 6.75
N PRO A 179 22.03 4.24 6.49
CA PRO A 179 22.56 4.33 5.13
C PRO A 179 22.33 3.03 4.33
N LEU A 180 22.13 3.17 3.02
CA LEU A 180 21.88 2.03 2.14
C LEU A 180 22.99 0.97 2.21
N GLU A 181 24.24 1.42 2.40
CA GLU A 181 25.43 0.58 2.48
C GLU A 181 25.47 -0.31 3.72
N GLU A 182 24.71 0.06 4.76
CA GLU A 182 24.61 -0.70 6.02
C GLU A 182 23.46 -1.72 5.99
N ILE A 183 22.65 -1.73 4.93
CA ILE A 183 21.52 -2.66 4.79
C ILE A 183 22.04 -4.00 4.29
N SER A 184 21.89 -5.06 5.11
CA SER A 184 22.45 -6.37 4.81
C SER A 184 21.59 -7.52 5.29
N LEU A 185 21.50 -8.58 4.47
CA LEU A 185 20.89 -9.86 4.87
C LEU A 185 21.77 -10.66 5.83
N ASP A 186 23.03 -10.25 6.03
CA ASP A 186 23.96 -10.86 7.00
C ASP A 186 23.88 -10.20 8.39
N ALA A 187 23.09 -9.13 8.52
CA ALA A 187 22.85 -8.47 9.80
C ALA A 187 22.01 -9.37 10.75
N PRO A 188 22.02 -9.10 12.08
CA PRO A 188 21.17 -9.83 13.03
C PRO A 188 19.70 -9.80 12.61
N LYS A 189 19.01 -10.96 12.69
CA LYS A 189 17.66 -11.15 12.13
C LYS A 189 16.56 -10.29 12.78
N ASP A 190 16.82 -9.74 13.94
CA ASP A 190 15.95 -8.82 14.68
C ASP A 190 16.28 -7.34 14.46
N SER A 191 17.33 -7.06 13.65
CA SER A 191 17.78 -5.70 13.37
C SER A 191 16.97 -5.01 12.27
N PRO A 192 16.90 -3.66 12.29
CA PRO A 192 16.35 -2.86 11.18
C PRO A 192 17.07 -3.13 9.85
N SER A 193 18.42 -3.29 9.85
CA SER A 193 19.22 -3.59 8.67
C SER A 193 18.74 -4.86 7.97
N TYR A 194 18.59 -5.96 8.71
CA TYR A 194 18.07 -7.22 8.17
C TYR A 194 16.64 -7.07 7.63
N SER A 195 15.78 -6.38 8.38
CA SER A 195 14.39 -6.15 8.00
C SER A 195 14.27 -5.33 6.72
N LEU A 196 15.05 -4.25 6.60
CA LEU A 196 15.12 -3.44 5.37
C LEU A 196 15.67 -4.25 4.19
N ALA A 197 16.72 -5.06 4.41
CA ALA A 197 17.28 -5.93 3.39
C ALA A 197 16.26 -6.94 2.84
N LEU A 198 15.44 -7.53 3.73
CA LEU A 198 14.33 -8.41 3.32
C LEU A 198 13.28 -7.68 2.49
N MET A 199 12.93 -6.43 2.87
CA MET A 199 11.96 -5.64 2.13
C MET A 199 12.47 -5.28 0.74
N ILE A 200 13.74 -4.86 0.61
CA ILE A 200 14.37 -4.56 -0.68
C ILE A 200 14.45 -5.82 -1.55
N ALA A 201 14.82 -6.96 -0.98
CA ALA A 201 14.88 -8.23 -1.72
C ALA A 201 13.50 -8.69 -2.23
N GLN A 202 12.45 -8.42 -1.47
CA GLN A 202 11.07 -8.76 -1.84
C GLN A 202 10.48 -7.76 -2.84
N PHE A 203 10.80 -6.49 -2.70
CA PHE A 203 10.28 -5.39 -3.51
C PHE A 203 11.43 -4.57 -4.13
N PRO A 204 12.19 -5.13 -5.08
CA PRO A 204 13.38 -4.47 -5.62
C PRO A 204 13.09 -3.15 -6.35
N GLY A 205 11.82 -2.94 -6.77
CA GLY A 205 11.35 -1.69 -7.33
C GLY A 205 10.87 -0.66 -6.31
N SER A 206 11.19 -0.83 -5.00
CA SER A 206 10.62 -0.02 -3.93
C SER A 206 11.71 0.61 -3.07
N TRP A 207 11.81 1.94 -3.14
CA TRP A 207 12.59 2.76 -2.22
C TRP A 207 11.70 3.90 -1.70
N LEU A 208 11.51 3.96 -0.38
CA LEU A 208 10.56 4.87 0.24
C LEU A 208 11.05 6.33 0.20
N PRO A 209 10.12 7.30 0.28
CA PRO A 209 10.50 8.70 0.50
C PRO A 209 11.09 8.91 1.90
N TYR A 210 11.97 9.90 2.05
CA TYR A 210 12.57 10.32 3.31
C TYR A 210 11.64 11.33 4.01
N GLY A 211 10.76 10.83 4.87
CA GLY A 211 9.79 11.62 5.60
C GLY A 211 8.58 12.06 4.76
N ALA A 212 7.57 12.56 5.44
CA ALA A 212 6.40 13.17 4.79
C ALA A 212 6.78 14.46 4.04
N GLU A 213 7.81 15.15 4.50
CA GLU A 213 8.29 16.43 3.95
C GLU A 213 8.75 16.29 2.50
N GLN A 214 9.38 15.16 2.14
CA GLN A 214 9.75 14.91 0.75
C GLN A 214 8.51 14.77 -0.15
N VAL A 215 7.49 14.06 0.32
CA VAL A 215 6.22 13.91 -0.39
C VAL A 215 5.54 15.25 -0.58
N ILE A 216 5.42 16.03 0.51
CA ILE A 216 4.78 17.36 0.53
C ILE A 216 5.50 18.32 -0.39
N ARG A 217 6.83 18.36 -0.37
CA ARG A 217 7.65 19.24 -1.23
C ARG A 217 7.42 18.94 -2.71
N ASN A 218 7.36 17.65 -3.09
CA ASN A 218 7.10 17.26 -4.48
C ASN A 218 5.66 17.51 -4.92
N ALA A 219 4.70 17.52 -3.99
CA ALA A 219 3.31 17.85 -4.26
C ALA A 219 3.06 19.38 -4.37
N ALA A 220 3.83 20.20 -3.64
CA ALA A 220 3.61 21.63 -3.46
C ALA A 220 3.43 22.47 -4.73
N PRO A 221 4.05 22.15 -5.91
CA PRO A 221 3.81 22.90 -7.13
C PRO A 221 2.35 22.85 -7.63
N HIS A 222 1.59 21.85 -7.22
CA HIS A 222 0.23 21.60 -7.72
C HIS A 222 -0.81 21.48 -6.61
N PHE A 223 -0.38 21.26 -5.37
CA PHE A 223 -1.26 20.92 -4.26
C PHE A 223 -0.89 21.70 -2.99
N LYS A 224 -1.93 22.11 -2.28
CA LYS A 224 -1.83 22.60 -0.90
C LYS A 224 -2.08 21.43 0.06
N LEU A 225 -1.19 21.26 1.05
CA LEU A 225 -1.43 20.33 2.14
C LEU A 225 -2.57 20.84 3.04
N ILE A 226 -3.58 20.02 3.26
CA ILE A 226 -4.72 20.31 4.14
C ILE A 226 -4.51 19.70 5.52
N SER A 227 -4.06 18.45 5.58
CA SER A 227 -3.76 17.80 6.85
C SER A 227 -2.72 16.70 6.69
N GLN A 228 -1.99 16.42 7.77
CA GLN A 228 -1.09 15.28 7.89
C GLN A 228 -1.21 14.63 9.26
N SER A 229 -1.02 13.33 9.34
CA SER A 229 -0.91 12.60 10.59
C SER A 229 -0.04 11.36 10.42
N SER A 230 0.76 11.04 11.46
CA SER A 230 1.43 9.75 11.53
C SER A 230 0.42 8.66 11.89
N GLY A 231 0.51 7.54 11.21
CA GLY A 231 -0.25 6.32 11.48
C GLY A 231 0.65 5.17 11.92
N ARG A 232 1.88 5.46 12.37
CA ARG A 232 2.87 4.44 12.72
C ARG A 232 2.38 3.46 13.79
N LEU A 233 1.86 3.96 14.89
CA LEU A 233 1.32 3.11 15.97
C LEU A 233 0.10 2.32 15.51
N ASP A 234 -0.77 2.94 14.72
CA ASP A 234 -1.92 2.28 14.10
C ASP A 234 -1.50 1.13 13.18
N TYR A 235 -0.39 1.30 12.44
CA TYR A 235 0.09 0.26 11.55
C TYR A 235 0.75 -0.90 12.33
N ILE A 236 1.49 -0.60 13.41
CA ILE A 236 2.03 -1.62 14.33
C ILE A 236 0.88 -2.49 14.85
N GLU A 237 -0.22 -1.88 15.32
CA GLU A 237 -1.40 -2.60 15.79
C GLU A 237 -2.05 -3.40 14.66
N THR A 238 -2.22 -2.80 13.48
CA THR A 238 -2.77 -3.47 12.30
C THR A 238 -1.99 -4.76 11.97
N ILE A 239 -0.65 -4.68 11.94
CA ILE A 239 0.22 -5.85 11.72
C ILE A 239 0.05 -6.87 12.85
N GLY A 240 -0.10 -6.40 14.09
CA GLY A 240 -0.39 -7.25 15.26
C GLY A 240 -1.67 -8.06 15.07
N GLN A 241 -2.76 -7.43 14.64
CA GLN A 241 -4.04 -8.06 14.34
C GLN A 241 -3.94 -9.06 13.18
N TRP A 242 -3.23 -8.71 12.09
CA TRP A 242 -2.97 -9.64 10.99
C TRP A 242 -2.20 -10.88 11.45
N ARG A 243 -1.16 -10.70 12.27
CA ARG A 243 -0.38 -11.82 12.85
C ARG A 243 -1.23 -12.72 13.75
N LYS A 244 -2.09 -12.14 14.59
CA LYS A 244 -3.02 -12.88 15.45
C LYS A 244 -3.94 -13.76 14.60
N ARG A 245 -4.54 -13.21 13.55
CA ARG A 245 -5.41 -13.95 12.62
C ARG A 245 -4.65 -15.02 11.84
N PHE A 246 -3.44 -14.68 11.36
CA PHE A 246 -2.60 -15.63 10.66
C PHE A 246 -2.21 -16.84 11.53
N ARG A 247 -2.07 -16.65 12.84
CA ARG A 247 -1.79 -17.74 13.80
C ARG A 247 -3.03 -18.52 14.22
N ALA A 248 -4.21 -17.95 14.09
CA ALA A 248 -5.45 -18.62 14.44
C ALA A 248 -5.64 -19.91 13.61
N PHE A 249 -6.31 -20.91 14.19
CA PHE A 249 -6.64 -22.14 13.50
C PHE A 249 -7.58 -21.85 12.34
N ASN A 250 -7.25 -22.35 11.13
CA ASN A 250 -8.05 -22.21 9.92
C ASN A 250 -7.76 -23.38 8.98
N LEU A 251 -8.78 -24.20 8.69
CA LEU A 251 -8.65 -25.41 7.84
C LEU A 251 -8.21 -25.05 6.42
N GLU A 252 -8.74 -23.98 5.82
CA GLU A 252 -8.36 -23.55 4.48
C GLU A 252 -6.87 -23.20 4.41
N LYS A 253 -6.35 -22.56 5.46
CA LYS A 253 -4.93 -22.24 5.59
C LYS A 253 -4.08 -23.52 5.60
N TYR A 254 -4.46 -24.53 6.38
CA TYR A 254 -3.70 -25.78 6.43
C TYR A 254 -3.80 -26.57 5.12
N ALA A 255 -4.95 -26.56 4.47
CA ALA A 255 -5.11 -27.15 3.14
C ALA A 255 -4.21 -26.44 2.11
N LEU A 256 -4.17 -25.10 2.16
CA LEU A 256 -3.26 -24.30 1.34
C LEU A 256 -1.80 -24.65 1.61
N TYR A 257 -1.38 -24.72 2.91
CA TYR A 257 0.00 -25.09 3.23
C TYR A 257 0.35 -26.49 2.73
N ALA A 258 -0.54 -27.47 2.90
CA ALA A 258 -0.33 -28.81 2.38
C ALA A 258 -0.10 -28.81 0.87
N SER A 259 -0.87 -28.03 0.11
CA SER A 259 -0.70 -27.88 -1.34
C SER A 259 0.62 -27.21 -1.75
N LEU A 260 1.23 -26.43 -0.86
CA LEU A 260 2.48 -25.72 -1.10
C LEU A 260 3.75 -26.50 -0.69
N ILE A 261 3.61 -27.62 0.03
CA ILE A 261 4.75 -28.43 0.50
C ILE A 261 5.70 -28.81 -0.64
N PRO A 262 5.24 -29.35 -1.79
CA PRO A 262 6.16 -29.74 -2.87
C PRO A 262 7.00 -28.57 -3.34
N ARG A 263 6.40 -27.40 -3.51
CA ARG A 263 7.11 -26.20 -3.97
C ARG A 263 8.05 -25.64 -2.90
N PHE A 264 7.66 -25.69 -1.65
CA PHE A 264 8.51 -25.31 -0.53
C PHE A 264 9.79 -26.16 -0.47
N LEU A 265 9.69 -27.46 -0.76
CA LEU A 265 10.84 -28.37 -0.75
C LEU A 265 11.77 -28.16 -1.96
N THR A 266 11.22 -27.81 -3.11
CA THR A 266 11.98 -27.77 -4.39
C THR A 266 12.44 -26.36 -4.79
N ASN A 267 11.81 -25.27 -4.30
CA ASN A 267 12.10 -23.90 -4.74
C ASN A 267 12.66 -23.03 -3.62
N LYS A 268 13.95 -22.67 -3.75
CA LYS A 268 14.64 -21.83 -2.75
C LYS A 268 14.03 -20.42 -2.65
N ALA A 269 13.72 -19.78 -3.79
CA ALA A 269 13.16 -18.42 -3.79
C ALA A 269 11.78 -18.39 -3.10
N PHE A 270 10.99 -19.45 -3.22
CA PHE A 270 9.72 -19.58 -2.52
C PHE A 270 9.92 -19.73 -0.99
N ARG A 271 10.96 -20.47 -0.54
CA ARG A 271 11.29 -20.55 0.88
C ARG A 271 11.71 -19.20 1.46
N ASP A 272 12.56 -18.46 0.74
CA ASP A 272 13.04 -17.15 1.16
C ASP A 272 11.87 -16.16 1.28
N LEU A 273 10.94 -16.20 0.34
CA LEU A 273 9.71 -15.40 0.38
C LEU A 273 8.83 -15.73 1.60
N ILE A 274 8.63 -17.01 1.91
CA ILE A 274 7.86 -17.43 3.09
C ILE A 274 8.54 -16.99 4.40
N ALA A 275 9.87 -16.90 4.43
CA ALA A 275 10.60 -16.44 5.60
C ALA A 275 10.22 -15.00 6.02
N VAL A 276 9.91 -14.13 5.06
CA VAL A 276 9.47 -12.74 5.31
C VAL A 276 8.24 -12.67 6.20
N PHE A 277 7.29 -13.58 6.03
CA PHE A 277 6.08 -13.63 6.87
C PHE A 277 6.36 -13.94 8.35
N ARG A 278 7.49 -14.59 8.66
CA ARG A 278 7.89 -14.89 10.04
C ARG A 278 8.47 -13.67 10.75
N VAL A 279 9.21 -12.84 10.03
CA VAL A 279 9.95 -11.69 10.59
C VAL A 279 9.02 -10.49 10.80
N SER A 280 8.03 -10.26 9.92
CA SER A 280 7.23 -9.03 9.88
C SER A 280 8.11 -7.77 9.78
N PRO A 281 8.91 -7.63 8.73
CA PRO A 281 9.95 -6.60 8.64
C PRO A 281 9.41 -5.19 8.82
N ASN A 282 8.23 -4.88 8.26
CA ASN A 282 7.60 -3.56 8.44
C ASN A 282 7.36 -3.23 9.92
N ARG A 283 6.93 -4.20 10.72
CA ARG A 283 6.71 -3.99 12.15
C ARG A 283 8.00 -3.63 12.86
N VAL A 284 9.08 -4.38 12.60
CA VAL A 284 10.41 -4.10 13.17
C VAL A 284 10.85 -2.68 12.82
N CYS A 285 10.70 -2.28 11.55
CA CYS A 285 11.08 -0.94 11.09
C CYS A 285 10.23 0.16 11.75
N PHE A 286 8.93 -0.06 11.96
CA PHE A 286 8.06 0.89 12.66
C PHE A 286 8.39 0.97 14.15
N GLU A 287 8.63 -0.16 14.83
CA GLU A 287 9.00 -0.18 16.26
C GLU A 287 10.34 0.51 16.52
N ASN A 288 11.30 0.40 15.62
CA ASN A 288 12.62 1.04 15.71
C ASN A 288 12.66 2.46 15.10
N GLU A 289 11.53 2.97 14.58
CA GLU A 289 11.45 4.29 13.94
C GLU A 289 12.44 4.48 12.78
N THR A 290 12.82 3.39 12.09
CA THR A 290 13.48 3.46 10.78
C THR A 290 12.48 3.79 9.67
N MET A 291 11.21 3.50 9.92
CA MET A 291 10.08 3.87 9.06
C MET A 291 8.97 4.53 9.87
N ASP A 292 8.21 5.38 9.21
CA ASP A 292 6.93 5.90 9.66
C ASP A 292 5.87 5.67 8.59
N HIS A 293 4.64 5.99 8.89
CA HIS A 293 3.50 5.84 8.01
C HIS A 293 2.65 7.10 8.08
N TYR A 294 2.45 7.77 6.97
CA TYR A 294 1.73 9.04 6.93
C TYR A 294 0.42 8.95 6.16
N ARG A 295 -0.55 9.71 6.66
CA ARG A 295 -1.81 10.05 6.01
C ARG A 295 -1.77 11.53 5.66
N LEU A 296 -1.87 11.84 4.38
CA LEU A 296 -1.75 13.18 3.83
C LEU A 296 -3.00 13.52 3.04
N VAL A 297 -3.60 14.65 3.29
CA VAL A 297 -4.74 15.20 2.52
C VAL A 297 -4.28 16.43 1.80
N PHE A 298 -4.51 16.48 0.51
CA PHE A 298 -4.14 17.59 -0.37
C PHE A 298 -5.36 18.14 -1.08
N GLU A 299 -5.28 19.42 -1.47
CA GLU A 299 -6.23 20.10 -2.32
C GLU A 299 -5.49 20.72 -3.51
N LYS A 300 -5.97 20.48 -4.74
CA LYS A 300 -5.39 21.08 -5.93
C LYS A 300 -5.59 22.59 -5.95
N VAL A 301 -4.50 23.34 -6.19
CA VAL A 301 -4.48 24.80 -6.31
C VAL A 301 -4.54 25.24 -7.78
#